data_67cf5c2b97712ef3acaa579a704ec08f
#
_entry.id   67cf5c2b97712ef3acaa579a704ec08f
#
_cell.length_a   1.000
_cell.length_b   1.000
_cell.length_c   1.000
_cell.angle_alpha   90.00
_cell.angle_beta   90.00
_cell.angle_gamma   90.00
#
_symmetry.space_group_name_H-M   'P 1'
#
loop_
_entity.id
_entity.type
_entity.pdbx_description
1 polymer ?
#
loop_
_entity_poly.entity_id
_entity_poly.type
_entity_poly.pdbx_seq_one_letter_code
_entity_poly.pdbx_strand_id
1 'polypeptide(L)'
;MIRVTLGGEAMRDFPPGFAGGYVKLMLAPASAHGKAVIRTYTIRHQHAEAIDLDFALHGGAAAGPATRWALNARPGDTIAVTRAELDAFAPAGVDVRR
;
A
#
# COMPACT_ATOMS: atom_id res chain seq x y z
N MET A 1 14.70 3.64 -1.54
CA MET A 1 13.26 3.83 -1.37
C MET A 1 12.52 3.31 -2.58
N ILE A 2 11.41 2.65 -2.37
CA ILE A 2 10.56 2.15 -3.44
C ILE A 2 9.28 2.94 -3.44
N ARG A 3 8.88 3.46 -4.61
CA ARG A 3 7.57 4.08 -4.79
C ARG A 3 6.59 3.06 -5.34
N VAL A 4 5.48 2.91 -4.65
CA VAL A 4 4.38 2.04 -5.08
C VAL A 4 3.19 2.91 -5.40
N THR A 5 2.64 2.73 -6.59
CA THR A 5 1.40 3.40 -7.00
C THR A 5 0.25 2.40 -6.87
N LEU A 6 -0.77 2.78 -6.11
CA LEU A 6 -1.99 1.99 -5.96
C LEU A 6 -3.09 2.62 -6.77
N GLY A 7 -3.73 1.85 -7.63
CA GLY A 7 -4.76 2.35 -8.54
C GLY A 7 -5.95 1.41 -8.67
N GLY A 8 -6.79 1.69 -9.66
CA GLY A 8 -7.98 0.90 -9.97
C GLY A 8 -9.24 1.44 -9.32
N GLU A 9 -10.32 0.66 -9.37
CA GLU A 9 -11.63 1.11 -8.90
C GLU A 9 -11.65 1.52 -7.43
N ALA A 10 -10.87 0.83 -6.59
CA ALA A 10 -10.80 1.16 -5.17
C ALA A 10 -10.29 2.59 -4.94
N MET A 11 -9.56 3.16 -5.89
CA MET A 11 -8.99 4.49 -5.77
C MET A 11 -9.85 5.59 -6.39
N ARG A 12 -10.89 5.24 -7.15
CA ARG A 12 -11.75 6.23 -7.80
C ARG A 12 -12.51 7.10 -6.82
N ASP A 13 -12.90 6.52 -5.70
CA ASP A 13 -13.71 7.19 -4.69
C ASP A 13 -12.87 7.97 -3.68
N PHE A 14 -11.57 8.02 -3.86
CA PHE A 14 -10.72 8.82 -3.00
C PHE A 14 -11.05 10.31 -3.16
N PRO A 15 -11.32 11.02 -2.07
CA PRO A 15 -11.62 12.46 -2.17
C PRO A 15 -10.42 13.22 -2.74
N PRO A 16 -10.64 14.22 -3.59
CA PRO A 16 -9.56 15.09 -4.03
C PRO A 16 -8.94 15.83 -2.84
N GLY A 17 -7.65 16.16 -2.97
CA GLY A 17 -6.95 16.89 -1.91
C GLY A 17 -6.53 16.02 -0.72
N PHE A 18 -6.47 14.71 -0.87
CA PHE A 18 -6.14 13.79 0.21
C PHE A 18 -4.64 13.54 0.36
N ALA A 19 -3.80 14.14 -0.48
CA ALA A 19 -2.34 14.05 -0.34
C ALA A 19 -1.92 14.57 1.04
N GLY A 20 -0.99 13.86 1.69
CA GLY A 20 -0.62 14.14 3.07
C GLY A 20 -1.45 13.37 4.10
N GLY A 21 -2.59 12.82 3.70
CA GLY A 21 -3.35 11.88 4.51
C GLY A 21 -2.70 10.51 4.54
N TYR A 22 -3.39 9.53 5.08
CA TYR A 22 -2.83 8.18 5.21
C TYR A 22 -3.83 7.12 4.75
N VAL A 23 -3.27 5.96 4.42
CA VAL A 23 -4.03 4.74 4.14
C VAL A 23 -3.48 3.61 5.00
N LYS A 24 -4.29 2.59 5.22
CA LYS A 24 -3.86 1.35 5.85
C LYS A 24 -3.77 0.26 4.80
N LEU A 25 -2.67 -0.48 4.84
CA LEU A 25 -2.41 -1.60 3.95
C LEU A 25 -2.52 -2.90 4.73
N MET A 26 -3.23 -3.85 4.17
CA MET A 26 -3.28 -5.21 4.73
C MET A 26 -2.22 -6.05 4.02
N LEU A 27 -1.17 -6.36 4.74
CA LEU A 27 -0.03 -7.13 4.22
C LEU A 27 -0.24 -8.61 4.48
N ALA A 28 0.15 -9.45 3.53
CA ALA A 28 0.09 -10.87 3.71
C ALA A 28 1.02 -11.30 4.85
N PRO A 29 0.58 -12.24 5.71
CA PRO A 29 1.45 -12.75 6.76
C PRO A 29 2.60 -13.58 6.18
N ALA A 30 3.68 -13.71 6.95
CA ALA A 30 4.83 -14.48 6.54
C ALA A 30 4.55 -15.98 6.42
N SER A 31 3.47 -16.46 7.05
CA SER A 31 3.02 -17.85 6.96
C SER A 31 1.53 -17.92 6.72
N ALA A 32 1.06 -19.04 6.17
CA ALA A 32 -0.36 -19.27 5.89
C ALA A 32 -1.24 -19.22 7.14
N HIS A 33 -0.67 -19.44 8.30
CA HIS A 33 -1.38 -19.42 9.58
C HIS A 33 -1.19 -18.14 10.37
N GLY A 34 -0.40 -17.21 9.86
CA GLY A 34 -0.18 -15.92 10.51
C GLY A 34 -1.37 -15.00 10.33
N LYS A 35 -1.53 -14.06 11.25
CA LYS A 35 -2.53 -13.00 11.10
C LYS A 35 -2.06 -11.98 10.09
N ALA A 36 -3.01 -11.39 9.36
CA ALA A 36 -2.70 -10.27 8.47
C ALA A 36 -2.12 -9.11 9.28
N VAL A 37 -1.12 -8.48 8.71
CA VAL A 37 -0.44 -7.34 9.33
C VAL A 37 -0.93 -6.07 8.66
N ILE A 38 -1.38 -5.11 9.46
CA ILE A 38 -1.85 -3.82 8.95
C ILE A 38 -0.79 -2.78 9.24
N ARG A 39 -0.44 -1.99 8.22
CA ARG A 39 0.51 -0.87 8.35
C ARG A 39 -0.08 0.38 7.73
N THR A 40 0.22 1.51 8.36
CA THR A 40 -0.25 2.82 7.91
C THR A 40 0.85 3.50 7.10
N TYR A 41 0.46 4.06 5.95
CA TYR A 41 1.38 4.79 5.07
C TYR A 41 0.79 6.13 4.68
N THR A 42 1.65 7.14 4.65
CA THR A 42 1.27 8.48 4.19
C THR A 42 1.17 8.51 2.67
N ILE A 43 0.12 9.13 2.16
CA ILE A 43 -0.05 9.37 0.74
C ILE A 43 0.94 10.46 0.31
N ARG A 44 1.89 10.11 -0.52
CA ARG A 44 2.91 11.05 -1.00
C ARG A 44 2.38 11.96 -2.09
N HIS A 45 1.72 11.38 -3.08
CA HIS A 45 1.05 12.12 -4.15
C HIS A 45 -0.29 11.47 -4.42
N GLN A 46 -1.26 12.27 -4.83
CA GLN A 46 -2.58 11.80 -5.23
C GLN A 46 -2.83 12.15 -6.69
N HIS A 47 -3.28 11.15 -7.44
CA HIS A 47 -3.72 11.28 -8.83
C HIS A 47 -5.22 11.02 -8.92
N ALA A 48 -5.81 11.18 -10.11
CA ALA A 48 -7.26 11.03 -10.28
C ALA A 48 -7.79 9.66 -9.85
N GLU A 49 -7.05 8.59 -10.12
CA GLU A 49 -7.46 7.22 -9.82
C GLU A 49 -6.33 6.40 -9.19
N ALA A 50 -5.37 7.08 -8.56
CA ALA A 50 -4.22 6.41 -7.97
C ALA A 50 -3.59 7.24 -6.86
N ILE A 51 -2.86 6.57 -5.98
CA ILE A 51 -2.06 7.22 -4.95
C ILE A 51 -0.65 6.64 -4.97
N ASP A 52 0.32 7.49 -4.62
CA ASP A 52 1.72 7.09 -4.50
C ASP A 52 2.09 6.96 -3.03
N LEU A 53 2.71 5.86 -2.68
CA LEU A 53 3.27 5.60 -1.36
C LEU A 53 4.77 5.34 -1.51
N ASP A 54 5.58 5.89 -0.62
CA ASP A 54 7.01 5.66 -0.59
C ASP A 54 7.35 4.71 0.56
N PHE A 55 8.05 3.62 0.23
CA PHE A 55 8.47 2.62 1.19
C PHE A 55 9.96 2.77 1.45
N ALA A 56 10.33 3.08 2.68
CA ALA A 56 11.72 3.05 3.10
C ALA A 56 12.19 1.60 3.22
N LEU A 57 13.39 1.31 2.71
CA LEU A 57 13.95 -0.03 2.75
C LEU A 57 14.86 -0.15 3.96
N HIS A 58 14.44 -0.93 4.94
CA HIS A 58 15.16 -1.11 6.19
C HIS A 58 15.51 -2.57 6.44
N GLY A 59 16.66 -2.80 7.04
CA GLY A 59 16.95 -4.02 7.75
C GLY A 59 17.40 -5.24 6.96
N GLY A 60 17.57 -5.17 5.67
CA GLY A 60 18.05 -6.31 4.89
C GLY A 60 17.33 -7.61 5.26
N ALA A 61 18.05 -8.58 5.79
CA ALA A 61 17.49 -9.87 6.19
C ALA A 61 16.47 -9.77 7.33
N ALA A 62 16.55 -8.71 8.13
CA ALA A 62 15.62 -8.44 9.22
C ALA A 62 14.49 -7.50 8.82
N ALA A 63 14.27 -7.31 7.52
CA ALA A 63 13.24 -6.42 7.02
C ALA A 63 11.86 -6.77 7.55
N GLY A 64 11.10 -5.76 7.95
CA GLY A 64 9.73 -5.93 8.39
C GLY A 64 8.76 -6.29 7.24
N PRO A 65 7.49 -6.57 7.56
CA PRO A 65 6.52 -7.01 6.56
C PRO A 65 6.33 -6.03 5.41
N ALA A 66 6.30 -4.72 5.70
CA ALA A 66 6.09 -3.71 4.66
C ALA A 66 7.26 -3.64 3.69
N THR A 67 8.50 -3.66 4.19
CA THR A 67 9.68 -3.66 3.34
C THR A 67 9.73 -4.92 2.48
N ARG A 68 9.45 -6.09 3.05
CA ARG A 68 9.41 -7.35 2.29
C ARG A 68 8.35 -7.33 1.21
N TRP A 69 7.17 -6.81 1.52
CA TRP A 69 6.12 -6.69 0.52
C TRP A 69 6.55 -5.78 -0.63
N ALA A 70 7.10 -4.60 -0.32
CA ALA A 70 7.52 -3.65 -1.34
C ALA A 70 8.63 -4.19 -2.23
N LEU A 71 9.58 -4.95 -1.65
CA LEU A 71 10.66 -5.57 -2.42
C LEU A 71 10.15 -6.64 -3.39
N ASN A 72 9.05 -7.30 -3.08
CA ASN A 72 8.50 -8.37 -3.89
C ASN A 72 7.31 -7.93 -4.75
N ALA A 73 6.82 -6.72 -4.58
CA ALA A 73 5.68 -6.22 -5.32
C ALA A 73 5.99 -6.09 -6.81
N ARG A 74 5.02 -6.44 -7.65
CA ARG A 74 5.12 -6.39 -9.12
C ARG A 74 3.88 -5.74 -9.70
N PRO A 75 4.03 -5.08 -10.86
CA PRO A 75 2.86 -4.58 -11.57
C PRO A 75 1.85 -5.69 -11.82
N GLY A 76 0.59 -5.41 -11.54
CA GLY A 76 -0.49 -6.39 -11.66
C GLY A 76 -0.85 -7.10 -10.36
N ASP A 77 -0.01 -7.00 -9.33
CA ASP A 77 -0.38 -7.47 -7.99
C ASP A 77 -1.56 -6.65 -7.46
N THR A 78 -2.20 -7.15 -6.41
CA THR A 78 -3.24 -6.42 -5.68
C THR A 78 -2.91 -6.39 -4.20
N ILE A 79 -3.40 -5.36 -3.52
CA ILE A 79 -3.29 -5.24 -2.07
C ILE A 79 -4.58 -4.65 -1.52
N ALA A 80 -5.02 -5.14 -0.37
CA ALA A 80 -6.17 -4.58 0.30
C ALA A 80 -5.78 -3.27 1.00
N VAL A 81 -6.53 -2.22 0.75
CA VAL A 81 -6.25 -0.88 1.23
C VAL A 81 -7.52 -0.22 1.73
N THR A 82 -7.38 0.64 2.74
CA THR A 82 -8.46 1.52 3.19
C THR A 82 -7.92 2.92 3.43
N ARG A 83 -8.76 3.92 3.15
CA ARG A 83 -8.38 5.33 3.33
C ARG A 83 -8.59 5.85 4.74
N ALA A 84 -9.40 5.18 5.56
CA ALA A 84 -9.70 5.65 6.90
C ALA A 84 -9.98 4.45 7.82
N GLU A 85 -9.98 4.70 9.13
CA GLU A 85 -10.17 3.64 10.11
C GLU A 85 -11.53 2.95 10.00
N LEU A 86 -12.53 3.68 9.54
CA LEU A 86 -13.90 3.17 9.43
C LEU A 86 -14.22 2.59 8.05
N ASP A 87 -13.34 2.75 7.08
CA ASP A 87 -13.56 2.23 5.73
C ASP A 87 -13.25 0.74 5.68
N ALA A 88 -14.01 0.02 4.87
CA ALA A 88 -13.70 -1.36 4.57
C ALA A 88 -12.46 -1.45 3.66
N PHE A 89 -11.70 -2.51 3.80
CA PHE A 89 -10.59 -2.79 2.88
C PHE A 89 -11.12 -3.15 1.51
N ALA A 90 -10.48 -2.60 0.47
CA ALA A 90 -10.81 -2.87 -0.92
C ALA A 90 -9.53 -3.19 -1.70
N PRO A 91 -9.60 -4.03 -2.74
CA PRO A 91 -8.42 -4.36 -3.53
C PRO A 91 -7.98 -3.17 -4.39
N ALA A 92 -6.70 -2.87 -4.37
CA ALA A 92 -6.07 -1.88 -5.25
C ALA A 92 -5.03 -2.56 -6.12
N GLY A 93 -4.93 -2.15 -7.37
CA GLY A 93 -3.89 -2.61 -8.28
C GLY A 93 -2.56 -1.95 -7.95
N VAL A 94 -1.49 -2.70 -8.13
CA VAL A 94 -0.12 -2.29 -7.76
C VAL A 94 0.70 -2.01 -9.00
N ASP A 95 1.38 -0.87 -9.00
CA ASP A 95 2.49 -0.56 -9.90
C ASP A 95 3.69 -0.16 -9.04
N VAL A 96 4.89 -0.46 -9.48
CA VAL A 96 6.09 -0.28 -8.67
C VAL A 96 7.15 0.46 -9.47
N ARG A 97 7.74 1.48 -8.85
CA ARG A 97 8.84 2.24 -9.41
C ARG A 97 10.06 2.14 -8.48
N ARG A 98 11.12 1.68 -9.04
CA ARG A 98 12.35 1.46 -8.31
C ARG A 98 13.47 2.36 -8.81
#